data_b2c63b1d73766028c9b82cbb1bb63bc7
#
_entry.id   b2c63b1d73766028c9b82cbb1bb63bc7
#
_cell.length_a   1.000
_cell.length_b   1.000
_cell.length_c   1.000
_cell.angle_alpha   90.00
_cell.angle_beta   90.00
_cell.angle_gamma   90.00
#
_symmetry.space_group_name_H-M   'P 1'
#
loop_
_entity.id
_entity.type
_entity.pdbx_description
1 polymer ?
#
loop_
_entity_poly.entity_id
_entity_poly.type
_entity_poly.pdbx_seq_one_letter_code
_entity_poly.pdbx_strand_id
1 'polypeptide(L)'
;VSYDPTREFYREYNPFFQYYWQKTHGQEADIRLSNGGSGKQSLTVQNGLKADVVTLALASDIDALHHSKSGRQLLSADWQKALPHNSTPYTSTIVFLVRKGNPKQIHDWDDLVKGDVQIITANPKTSGGARWNFLSAWAYAQEKGGDAAAEQFVSELYRRVPVMDAGARGSTITFTRRGLGDVLLVWENEAHLALQENPNQFEIITPSISM
;
A
#
# COMPACT_ATOMS: atom_id res chain seq x y z
N VAL A 1 -13.57 -6.82 3.05
CA VAL A 1 -12.18 -6.88 3.54
C VAL A 1 -11.30 -6.11 2.58
N SER A 2 -10.44 -5.23 3.10
CA SER A 2 -9.69 -4.29 2.26
C SER A 2 -8.32 -3.97 2.86
N TYR A 3 -7.35 -3.54 2.04
CA TYR A 3 -6.07 -3.07 2.56
C TYR A 3 -6.12 -1.60 3.01
N ASP A 4 -5.18 -1.20 3.88
CA ASP A 4 -5.24 0.07 4.63
C ASP A 4 -5.53 1.33 3.78
N PRO A 5 -4.90 1.57 2.62
CA PRO A 5 -5.11 2.80 1.83
C PRO A 5 -6.52 3.02 1.30
N THR A 6 -7.37 2.00 1.32
CA THR A 6 -8.76 2.09 0.83
C THR A 6 -9.78 2.43 1.92
N ARG A 7 -9.34 2.62 3.15
CA ARG A 7 -10.23 2.86 4.31
C ARG A 7 -11.13 4.08 4.10
N GLU A 8 -10.55 5.21 3.75
CA GLU A 8 -11.25 6.47 3.52
C GLU A 8 -12.19 6.34 2.32
N PHE A 9 -11.71 5.76 1.22
CA PHE A 9 -12.51 5.50 0.03
C PHE A 9 -13.79 4.72 0.38
N TYR A 10 -13.70 3.58 1.07
CA TYR A 10 -14.88 2.80 1.41
C TYR A 10 -15.76 3.46 2.47
N ARG A 11 -15.20 4.28 3.36
CA ARG A 11 -16.00 5.05 4.31
C ARG A 11 -16.93 6.04 3.59
N GLU A 12 -16.45 6.65 2.52
CA GLU A 12 -17.23 7.58 1.70
C GLU A 12 -18.15 6.84 0.72
N TYR A 13 -17.64 5.80 0.05
CA TYR A 13 -18.38 5.06 -0.96
C TYR A 13 -19.56 4.25 -0.40
N ASN A 14 -19.40 3.59 0.74
CA ASN A 14 -20.40 2.67 1.27
C ASN A 14 -21.77 3.32 1.53
N PRO A 15 -21.89 4.55 2.07
CA PRO A 15 -23.18 5.22 2.20
C PRO A 15 -23.90 5.43 0.86
N PHE A 16 -23.16 5.76 -0.21
CA PHE A 16 -23.74 5.89 -1.55
C PHE A 16 -24.25 4.54 -2.07
N PHE A 17 -23.46 3.48 -1.89
CA PHE A 17 -23.89 2.14 -2.27
C PHE A 17 -25.12 1.68 -1.47
N GLN A 18 -25.17 1.91 -0.16
CA GLN A 18 -26.31 1.58 0.69
C GLN A 18 -27.57 2.31 0.23
N TYR A 19 -27.47 3.61 -0.06
CA TYR A 19 -28.59 4.38 -0.62
C TYR A 19 -29.04 3.85 -1.97
N TYR A 20 -28.11 3.59 -2.89
CA TYR A 20 -28.40 3.01 -4.22
C TYR A 20 -29.11 1.66 -4.08
N TRP A 21 -28.58 0.76 -3.23
CA TRP A 21 -29.14 -0.57 -3.02
C TRP A 21 -30.56 -0.52 -2.48
N GLN A 22 -30.79 0.31 -1.48
CA GLN A 22 -32.13 0.52 -0.91
C GLN A 22 -33.11 1.04 -1.96
N LYS A 23 -32.70 1.99 -2.79
CA LYS A 23 -33.58 2.57 -3.83
C LYS A 23 -33.91 1.59 -4.93
N THR A 24 -32.97 0.75 -5.33
CA THR A 24 -33.13 -0.15 -6.49
C THR A 24 -33.70 -1.51 -6.11
N HIS A 25 -33.47 -2.00 -4.90
CA HIS A 25 -33.86 -3.34 -4.45
C HIS A 25 -34.81 -3.35 -3.26
N GLY A 26 -35.06 -2.21 -2.62
CA GLY A 26 -35.91 -2.11 -1.42
C GLY A 26 -35.33 -2.80 -0.18
N GLN A 27 -34.02 -3.08 -0.18
CA GLN A 27 -33.32 -3.82 0.87
C GLN A 27 -32.25 -2.94 1.52
N GLU A 28 -32.07 -3.07 2.82
CA GLU A 28 -30.94 -2.48 3.54
C GLU A 28 -29.69 -3.32 3.34
N ALA A 29 -28.53 -2.66 3.15
CA ALA A 29 -27.23 -3.31 3.09
C ALA A 29 -26.41 -2.93 4.35
N ASP A 30 -26.12 -3.92 5.22
CA ASP A 30 -25.19 -3.75 6.36
C ASP A 30 -23.76 -4.03 5.87
N ILE A 31 -22.93 -2.99 5.74
CA ILE A 31 -21.56 -3.10 5.24
C ILE A 31 -20.57 -2.99 6.39
N ARG A 32 -19.85 -4.07 6.66
CA ARG A 32 -18.80 -4.14 7.67
C ARG A 32 -17.43 -4.14 7.02
N LEU A 33 -16.55 -3.23 7.47
CA LEU A 33 -15.19 -3.09 6.95
C LEU A 33 -14.17 -3.76 7.89
N SER A 34 -13.23 -4.48 7.27
CA SER A 34 -11.99 -4.92 7.90
C SER A 34 -10.82 -4.39 7.08
N ASN A 35 -9.97 -3.56 7.67
CA ASN A 35 -8.81 -2.96 7.01
C ASN A 35 -7.51 -3.41 7.68
N GLY A 36 -6.44 -3.53 6.90
CA GLY A 36 -5.12 -3.92 7.38
C GLY A 36 -4.12 -4.06 6.24
N GLY A 37 -2.92 -4.57 6.53
CA GLY A 37 -1.94 -4.88 5.49
C GLY A 37 -2.48 -5.92 4.50
N SER A 38 -2.25 -5.74 3.20
CA SER A 38 -2.81 -6.56 2.11
C SER A 38 -2.58 -8.06 2.30
N GLY A 39 -1.33 -8.48 2.50
CA GLY A 39 -1.01 -9.90 2.73
C GLY A 39 -1.60 -10.44 4.04
N LYS A 40 -1.68 -9.61 5.09
CA LYS A 40 -2.34 -9.99 6.35
C LYS A 40 -3.84 -10.22 6.12
N GLN A 41 -4.51 -9.36 5.36
CA GLN A 41 -5.93 -9.50 5.05
C GLN A 41 -6.21 -10.74 4.20
N SER A 42 -5.38 -11.01 3.17
CA SER A 42 -5.46 -12.25 2.40
C SER A 42 -5.36 -13.47 3.31
N LEU A 43 -4.37 -13.53 4.18
CA LEU A 43 -4.18 -14.64 5.11
C LEU A 43 -5.37 -14.79 6.07
N THR A 44 -5.93 -13.70 6.55
CA THR A 44 -7.08 -13.72 7.47
C THR A 44 -8.32 -14.34 6.80
N VAL A 45 -8.56 -14.01 5.52
CA VAL A 45 -9.65 -14.62 4.74
C VAL A 45 -9.37 -16.10 4.48
N GLN A 46 -8.14 -16.47 4.12
CA GLN A 46 -7.74 -17.89 3.97
C GLN A 46 -7.98 -18.69 5.26
N ASN A 47 -7.78 -18.08 6.43
CA ASN A 47 -7.97 -18.67 7.74
C ASN A 47 -9.44 -18.66 8.23
N GLY A 48 -10.37 -18.19 7.41
CA GLY A 48 -11.81 -18.34 7.68
C GLY A 48 -12.58 -17.06 7.99
N LEU A 49 -11.97 -15.87 7.90
CA LEU A 49 -12.76 -14.63 7.92
C LEU A 49 -13.69 -14.63 6.70
N LYS A 50 -14.98 -14.56 6.97
CA LYS A 50 -15.98 -14.45 5.89
C LYS A 50 -15.90 -13.06 5.27
N ALA A 51 -15.80 -12.99 3.94
CA ALA A 51 -15.75 -11.76 3.17
C ALA A 51 -16.56 -11.93 1.88
N ASP A 52 -17.46 -11.01 1.62
CA ASP A 52 -18.22 -10.96 0.36
C ASP A 52 -17.43 -10.22 -0.72
N VAL A 53 -16.64 -9.24 -0.33
CA VAL A 53 -15.75 -8.45 -1.20
C VAL A 53 -14.37 -8.35 -0.59
N VAL A 54 -13.34 -8.55 -1.42
CA VAL A 54 -11.93 -8.43 -1.05
C VAL A 54 -11.25 -7.48 -2.01
N THR A 55 -10.62 -6.41 -1.47
CA THR A 55 -9.82 -5.45 -2.25
C THR A 55 -8.41 -5.39 -1.68
N LEU A 56 -7.43 -5.88 -2.43
CA LEU A 56 -6.04 -6.00 -1.99
C LEU A 56 -5.08 -5.29 -2.96
N ALA A 57 -3.86 -5.04 -2.50
CA ALA A 57 -2.87 -4.26 -3.24
C ALA A 57 -2.19 -5.01 -4.39
N LEU A 58 -2.16 -6.34 -4.36
CA LEU A 58 -1.47 -7.17 -5.35
C LEU A 58 -2.37 -8.30 -5.83
N ALA A 59 -2.27 -8.62 -7.13
CA ALA A 59 -2.92 -9.79 -7.70
C ALA A 59 -2.53 -11.08 -6.97
N SER A 60 -1.27 -11.24 -6.60
CA SER A 60 -0.77 -12.40 -5.85
C SER A 60 -1.44 -12.61 -4.49
N ASP A 61 -1.86 -11.53 -3.80
CA ASP A 61 -2.59 -11.65 -2.55
C ASP A 61 -4.04 -12.14 -2.78
N ILE A 62 -4.62 -11.84 -3.95
CA ILE A 62 -5.94 -12.34 -4.36
C ILE A 62 -5.82 -13.77 -4.90
N ASP A 63 -4.79 -14.07 -5.69
CA ASP A 63 -4.51 -15.44 -6.18
C ASP A 63 -4.36 -16.44 -5.04
N ALA A 64 -3.80 -16.02 -3.92
CA ALA A 64 -3.67 -16.84 -2.71
C ALA A 64 -5.04 -17.29 -2.13
N LEU A 65 -6.15 -16.61 -2.45
CA LEU A 65 -7.50 -17.04 -2.09
C LEU A 65 -8.00 -18.17 -2.97
N HIS A 66 -7.56 -18.23 -4.24
CA HIS A 66 -7.82 -19.37 -5.12
C HIS A 66 -7.02 -20.60 -4.70
N HIS A 67 -5.74 -20.45 -4.38
CA HIS A 67 -4.81 -21.50 -3.99
C HIS A 67 -4.66 -21.63 -2.46
N SER A 68 -5.73 -21.46 -1.70
CA SER A 68 -5.67 -21.50 -0.24
C SER A 68 -5.06 -22.82 0.26
N LYS A 69 -4.10 -22.71 1.18
CA LYS A 69 -3.44 -23.86 1.83
C LYS A 69 -4.39 -24.75 2.61
N SER A 70 -5.57 -24.26 2.94
CA SER A 70 -6.63 -25.04 3.60
C SER A 70 -7.36 -26.02 2.66
N GLY A 71 -7.01 -26.02 1.36
CA GLY A 71 -7.68 -26.80 0.33
C GLY A 71 -9.06 -26.26 -0.07
N ARG A 72 -9.48 -25.12 0.48
CA ARG A 72 -10.73 -24.44 0.11
C ARG A 72 -10.46 -23.45 -1.02
N GLN A 73 -11.13 -23.65 -2.13
CA GLN A 73 -11.15 -22.64 -3.20
C GLN A 73 -12.16 -21.55 -2.80
N LEU A 74 -11.68 -20.37 -2.46
CA LEU A 74 -12.52 -19.24 -2.05
C LEU A 74 -12.87 -18.32 -3.21
N LEU A 75 -12.14 -18.41 -4.32
CA LEU A 75 -12.27 -17.54 -5.48
C LEU A 75 -12.00 -18.33 -6.78
N SER A 76 -12.61 -17.94 -7.89
CA SER A 76 -12.31 -18.50 -9.21
C SER A 76 -10.89 -18.16 -9.67
N ALA A 77 -10.25 -19.03 -10.45
CA ALA A 77 -8.99 -18.74 -11.13
C ALA A 77 -9.11 -17.54 -12.08
N ASP A 78 -10.28 -17.35 -12.66
CA ASP A 78 -10.59 -16.27 -13.63
C ASP A 78 -11.11 -14.98 -12.97
N TRP A 79 -10.82 -14.76 -11.67
CA TRP A 79 -11.32 -13.60 -10.91
C TRP A 79 -11.04 -12.25 -11.59
N GLN A 80 -9.90 -12.13 -12.29
CA GLN A 80 -9.55 -10.90 -13.01
C GLN A 80 -10.55 -10.55 -14.12
N LYS A 81 -11.22 -11.54 -14.70
CA LYS A 81 -12.22 -11.35 -15.75
C LYS A 81 -13.63 -11.05 -15.21
N ALA A 82 -13.83 -11.17 -13.89
CA ALA A 82 -15.15 -11.03 -13.28
C ALA A 82 -15.69 -9.59 -13.30
N LEU A 83 -14.80 -8.60 -13.25
CA LEU A 83 -15.13 -7.18 -13.24
C LEU A 83 -14.31 -6.42 -14.31
N PRO A 84 -14.75 -5.21 -14.73
CA PRO A 84 -13.97 -4.38 -15.66
C PRO A 84 -12.56 -4.10 -15.20
N HIS A 85 -11.68 -3.77 -16.16
CA HIS A 85 -10.28 -3.40 -15.90
C HIS A 85 -9.50 -4.44 -15.09
N ASN A 86 -9.68 -5.74 -15.41
CA ASN A 86 -9.07 -6.85 -14.68
C ASN A 86 -9.43 -6.86 -13.19
N SER A 87 -10.66 -6.50 -12.87
CA SER A 87 -11.15 -6.37 -11.50
C SER A 87 -10.34 -5.36 -10.65
N THR A 88 -9.80 -4.32 -11.29
CA THR A 88 -9.03 -3.26 -10.65
C THR A 88 -9.90 -1.99 -10.55
N PRO A 89 -10.37 -1.61 -9.35
CA PRO A 89 -11.28 -0.47 -9.19
C PRO A 89 -10.58 0.89 -9.37
N TYR A 90 -9.28 0.98 -9.12
CA TYR A 90 -8.44 2.17 -9.30
C TYR A 90 -6.97 1.79 -9.33
N THR A 91 -6.11 2.75 -9.70
CA THR A 91 -4.65 2.63 -9.68
C THR A 91 -4.04 3.71 -8.80
N SER A 92 -2.84 3.48 -8.30
CA SER A 92 -2.03 4.43 -7.55
C SER A 92 -0.55 4.16 -7.85
N THR A 93 0.33 5.00 -7.36
CA THR A 93 1.77 4.87 -7.54
C THR A 93 2.50 5.11 -6.23
N ILE A 94 3.78 4.75 -6.14
CA ILE A 94 4.62 5.01 -4.98
C ILE A 94 5.27 6.38 -5.13
N VAL A 95 5.18 7.17 -4.07
CA VAL A 95 5.83 8.48 -3.95
C VAL A 95 6.64 8.56 -2.66
N PHE A 96 7.48 9.58 -2.54
CA PHE A 96 8.18 9.93 -1.31
C PHE A 96 7.45 11.08 -0.63
N LEU A 97 7.12 10.93 0.63
CA LEU A 97 6.66 12.02 1.48
C LEU A 97 7.85 12.47 2.34
N VAL A 98 8.26 13.71 2.18
CA VAL A 98 9.40 14.31 2.90
C VAL A 98 8.94 15.42 3.83
N ARG A 99 9.80 15.80 4.78
CA ARG A 99 9.56 16.96 5.65
C ARG A 99 9.51 18.25 4.83
N LYS A 100 8.75 19.24 5.30
CA LYS A 100 8.63 20.56 4.63
C LYS A 100 9.99 21.18 4.37
N GLY A 101 10.18 21.69 3.15
CA GLY A 101 11.46 22.25 2.69
C GLY A 101 12.51 21.20 2.33
N ASN A 102 12.17 19.91 2.36
CA ASN A 102 13.04 18.81 1.97
C ASN A 102 14.48 18.94 2.50
N PRO A 103 14.69 18.95 3.83
CA PRO A 103 16.00 19.28 4.42
C PRO A 103 17.10 18.28 4.07
N LYS A 104 16.75 17.05 3.65
CA LYS A 104 17.71 16.02 3.19
C LYS A 104 17.92 16.05 1.66
N GLN A 105 17.29 16.98 0.95
CA GLN A 105 17.41 17.14 -0.51
C GLN A 105 17.16 15.82 -1.27
N ILE A 106 16.09 15.11 -0.91
CA ILE A 106 15.68 13.85 -1.51
C ILE A 106 14.89 14.16 -2.78
N HIS A 107 15.40 13.75 -3.94
CA HIS A 107 14.78 13.94 -5.24
C HIS A 107 14.49 12.62 -5.95
N ASP A 108 15.29 11.58 -5.68
CA ASP A 108 15.13 10.27 -6.29
C ASP A 108 15.68 9.17 -5.36
N TRP A 109 15.58 7.93 -5.79
CA TRP A 109 15.98 6.72 -5.06
C TRP A 109 17.43 6.76 -4.54
N ASP A 110 18.39 7.26 -5.35
CA ASP A 110 19.79 7.36 -4.94
C ASP A 110 20.00 8.21 -3.68
N ASP A 111 19.14 9.21 -3.46
CA ASP A 111 19.26 10.09 -2.31
C ASP A 111 18.90 9.39 -1.01
N LEU A 112 18.08 8.32 -1.11
CA LEU A 112 17.65 7.54 0.05
C LEU A 112 18.81 6.79 0.74
N VAL A 113 19.87 6.50 0.00
CA VAL A 113 21.02 5.75 0.51
C VAL A 113 22.25 6.65 0.77
N LYS A 114 22.08 7.98 0.70
CA LYS A 114 23.12 8.96 1.01
C LYS A 114 23.07 9.40 2.46
N GLY A 115 24.26 9.76 3.00
CA GLY A 115 24.38 10.33 4.33
C GLY A 115 23.69 9.50 5.41
N ASP A 116 22.93 10.17 6.27
CA ASP A 116 22.22 9.64 7.43
C ASP A 116 20.68 9.58 7.24
N VAL A 117 20.20 9.54 6.00
CA VAL A 117 18.76 9.50 5.70
C VAL A 117 18.11 8.30 6.37
N GLN A 118 17.06 8.55 7.14
CA GLN A 118 16.22 7.53 7.77
C GLN A 118 14.91 7.36 6.98
N ILE A 119 14.62 6.13 6.60
CA ILE A 119 13.49 5.77 5.74
C ILE A 119 12.40 5.12 6.58
N ILE A 120 11.16 5.54 6.37
CA ILE A 120 9.99 4.86 6.91
C ILE A 120 9.29 4.11 5.78
N THR A 121 9.05 2.84 5.98
CA THR A 121 8.25 1.96 5.12
C THR A 121 7.65 0.84 5.95
N ALA A 122 6.57 0.23 5.46
CA ALA A 122 5.98 -0.92 6.12
C ALA A 122 6.75 -2.21 5.80
N ASN A 123 6.42 -3.28 6.52
CA ASN A 123 7.02 -4.59 6.32
C ASN A 123 6.47 -5.25 5.04
N PRO A 124 7.30 -5.59 4.05
CA PRO A 124 6.86 -6.21 2.80
C PRO A 124 6.27 -7.63 2.98
N LYS A 125 6.52 -8.28 4.12
CA LYS A 125 5.89 -9.57 4.43
C LYS A 125 4.40 -9.46 4.77
N THR A 126 3.94 -8.29 5.21
CA THR A 126 2.56 -8.06 5.66
C THR A 126 1.83 -7.00 4.87
N SER A 127 2.55 -6.04 4.30
CA SER A 127 2.03 -4.89 3.57
C SER A 127 2.24 -5.02 2.06
N GLY A 128 1.16 -4.93 1.30
CA GLY A 128 1.23 -4.88 -0.16
C GLY A 128 1.91 -3.61 -0.67
N GLY A 129 1.64 -2.46 -0.05
CA GLY A 129 2.33 -1.20 -0.38
C GLY A 129 3.84 -1.30 -0.20
N ALA A 130 4.29 -1.93 0.88
CA ALA A 130 5.72 -2.14 1.11
C ALA A 130 6.36 -3.08 0.08
N ARG A 131 5.62 -4.05 -0.48
CA ARG A 131 6.09 -4.86 -1.61
C ARG A 131 6.28 -4.01 -2.87
N TRP A 132 5.37 -3.09 -3.15
CA TRP A 132 5.53 -2.14 -4.25
C TRP A 132 6.69 -1.17 -3.99
N ASN A 133 6.91 -0.69 -2.76
CA ASN A 133 8.10 0.09 -2.40
C ASN A 133 9.39 -0.68 -2.71
N PHE A 134 9.44 -1.96 -2.30
CA PHE A 134 10.57 -2.85 -2.57
C PHE A 134 10.79 -3.04 -4.08
N LEU A 135 9.73 -3.34 -4.84
CA LEU A 135 9.83 -3.59 -6.28
C LEU A 135 10.24 -2.33 -7.05
N SER A 136 9.74 -1.15 -6.68
CA SER A 136 10.16 0.11 -7.29
C SER A 136 11.65 0.40 -7.04
N ALA A 137 12.11 0.21 -5.80
CA ALA A 137 13.53 0.35 -5.46
C ALA A 137 14.42 -0.65 -6.19
N TRP A 138 13.95 -1.90 -6.30
CA TRP A 138 14.63 -2.95 -7.05
C TRP A 138 14.76 -2.59 -8.52
N ALA A 139 13.65 -2.22 -9.17
CA ALA A 139 13.62 -1.87 -10.60
C ALA A 139 14.56 -0.71 -10.91
N TYR A 140 14.55 0.33 -10.07
CA TYR A 140 15.45 1.47 -10.22
C TYR A 140 16.92 1.08 -10.22
N ALA A 141 17.35 0.25 -9.28
CA ALA A 141 18.74 -0.15 -9.21
C ALA A 141 19.11 -1.22 -10.26
N GLN A 142 18.16 -2.09 -10.63
CA GLN A 142 18.33 -3.09 -11.65
C GLN A 142 18.61 -2.47 -13.03
N GLU A 143 17.92 -1.40 -13.40
CA GLU A 143 18.18 -0.66 -14.64
C GLU A 143 19.60 -0.09 -14.71
N LYS A 144 20.20 0.25 -13.56
CA LYS A 144 21.54 0.81 -13.47
C LYS A 144 22.67 -0.22 -13.50
N GLY A 145 22.45 -1.41 -12.94
CA GLY A 145 23.54 -2.37 -12.76
C GLY A 145 23.12 -3.84 -12.61
N GLY A 146 21.90 -4.18 -13.02
CA GLY A 146 21.38 -5.54 -12.95
C GLY A 146 21.03 -6.00 -11.53
N ASP A 147 20.78 -7.31 -11.37
CA ASP A 147 20.25 -7.88 -10.12
C ASP A 147 21.19 -7.69 -8.92
N ALA A 148 22.50 -7.80 -9.13
CA ALA A 148 23.48 -7.62 -8.05
C ALA A 148 23.46 -6.18 -7.49
N ALA A 149 23.32 -5.17 -8.37
CA ALA A 149 23.18 -3.78 -7.94
C ALA A 149 21.84 -3.54 -7.22
N ALA A 150 20.77 -4.18 -7.70
CA ALA A 150 19.46 -4.11 -7.07
C ALA A 150 19.47 -4.71 -5.65
N GLU A 151 20.08 -5.88 -5.46
CA GLU A 151 20.22 -6.54 -4.17
C GLU A 151 21.01 -5.67 -3.17
N GLN A 152 22.14 -5.11 -3.62
CA GLN A 152 22.96 -4.23 -2.82
C GLN A 152 22.21 -2.96 -2.42
N PHE A 153 21.55 -2.31 -3.37
CA PHE A 153 20.81 -1.07 -3.16
C PHE A 153 19.65 -1.27 -2.17
N VAL A 154 18.83 -2.29 -2.39
CA VAL A 154 17.68 -2.59 -1.52
C VAL A 154 18.16 -2.99 -0.11
N SER A 155 19.26 -3.75 0.00
CA SER A 155 19.85 -4.08 1.30
C SER A 155 20.30 -2.84 2.04
N GLU A 156 20.94 -1.88 1.37
CA GLU A 156 21.35 -0.61 1.97
C GLU A 156 20.15 0.26 2.37
N LEU A 157 19.13 0.31 1.51
CA LEU A 157 17.87 1.03 1.80
C LEU A 157 17.22 0.51 3.09
N TYR A 158 17.08 -0.83 3.21
CA TYR A 158 16.42 -1.43 4.39
C TYR A 158 17.24 -1.34 5.69
N ARG A 159 18.56 -1.22 5.61
CA ARG A 159 19.41 -0.91 6.79
C ARG A 159 19.09 0.45 7.41
N ARG A 160 18.52 1.37 6.62
CA ARG A 160 18.13 2.73 7.02
C ARG A 160 16.69 2.83 7.51
N VAL A 161 15.99 1.70 7.63
CA VAL A 161 14.60 1.62 8.10
C VAL A 161 14.60 1.29 9.60
N PRO A 162 14.42 2.27 10.49
CA PRO A 162 14.45 2.04 11.93
C PRO A 162 13.21 1.33 12.46
N VAL A 163 12.07 1.45 11.76
CA VAL A 163 10.78 0.86 12.16
C VAL A 163 10.06 0.33 10.93
N MET A 164 9.61 -0.93 10.98
CA MET A 164 8.78 -1.55 9.96
C MET A 164 7.39 -1.84 10.52
N ASP A 165 6.45 -0.96 10.26
CA ASP A 165 5.05 -1.16 10.64
C ASP A 165 4.41 -2.30 9.82
N ALA A 166 3.31 -2.87 10.34
CA ALA A 166 2.64 -4.00 9.70
C ALA A 166 1.89 -3.61 8.40
N GLY A 167 1.58 -2.34 8.20
CA GLY A 167 0.84 -1.83 7.04
C GLY A 167 1.11 -0.35 6.76
N ALA A 168 0.68 0.12 5.60
CA ALA A 168 0.93 1.49 5.12
C ALA A 168 0.45 2.56 6.10
N ARG A 169 -0.75 2.41 6.68
CA ARG A 169 -1.29 3.37 7.66
C ARG A 169 -0.40 3.47 8.91
N GLY A 170 0.15 2.36 9.41
CA GLY A 170 1.11 2.36 10.52
C GLY A 170 2.32 3.23 10.20
N SER A 171 2.93 3.03 9.03
CA SER A 171 4.08 3.80 8.57
C SER A 171 3.77 5.29 8.39
N THR A 172 2.59 5.62 7.86
CA THR A 172 2.13 7.02 7.76
C THR A 172 2.03 7.65 9.15
N ILE A 173 1.45 6.97 10.14
CA ILE A 173 1.36 7.47 11.53
C ILE A 173 2.75 7.60 12.16
N THR A 174 3.63 6.61 11.96
CA THR A 174 5.01 6.65 12.45
C THR A 174 5.76 7.87 11.90
N PHE A 175 5.60 8.17 10.62
CA PHE A 175 6.22 9.33 10.00
C PHE A 175 5.52 10.64 10.44
N THR A 176 4.20 10.77 10.25
CA THR A 176 3.52 12.06 10.40
C THR A 176 3.30 12.47 11.86
N ARG A 177 2.89 11.52 12.73
CA ARG A 177 2.50 11.84 14.12
C ARG A 177 3.61 11.57 15.14
N ARG A 178 4.42 10.52 14.92
CA ARG A 178 5.55 10.23 15.83
C ARG A 178 6.82 10.97 15.44
N GLY A 179 6.86 11.60 14.27
CA GLY A 179 7.97 12.41 13.82
C GLY A 179 9.24 11.62 13.45
N LEU A 180 9.14 10.31 13.24
CA LEU A 180 10.29 9.46 12.93
C LEU A 180 10.60 9.48 11.42
N GLY A 181 11.87 9.39 11.08
CA GLY A 181 12.39 9.32 9.71
C GLY A 181 12.40 10.65 8.97
N ASP A 182 13.14 10.68 7.89
CA ASP A 182 13.30 11.83 6.99
C ASP A 182 12.39 11.73 5.78
N VAL A 183 12.09 10.50 5.34
CA VAL A 183 11.26 10.18 4.19
C VAL A 183 10.37 8.97 4.47
N LEU A 184 9.14 9.02 3.98
CA LEU A 184 8.19 7.91 3.97
C LEU A 184 7.97 7.45 2.53
N LEU A 185 8.19 6.16 2.26
CA LEU A 185 7.79 5.51 1.00
C LEU A 185 6.32 5.11 1.12
N VAL A 186 5.47 5.66 0.27
CA VAL A 186 4.02 5.59 0.48
C VAL A 186 3.26 5.66 -0.84
N TRP A 187 2.03 5.16 -0.84
CA TRP A 187 1.08 5.39 -1.90
C TRP A 187 0.74 6.88 -2.05
N GLU A 188 0.60 7.35 -3.29
CA GLU A 188 0.28 8.74 -3.60
C GLU A 188 -1.00 9.21 -2.89
N ASN A 189 -2.05 8.40 -2.87
CA ASN A 189 -3.29 8.75 -2.17
C ASN A 189 -3.09 8.92 -0.65
N GLU A 190 -2.26 8.10 -0.01
CA GLU A 190 -1.90 8.27 1.41
C GLU A 190 -1.07 9.54 1.64
N ALA A 191 -0.18 9.89 0.70
CA ALA A 191 0.59 11.13 0.78
C ALA A 191 -0.33 12.36 0.71
N HIS A 192 -1.31 12.36 -0.19
CA HIS A 192 -2.31 13.43 -0.26
C HIS A 192 -3.15 13.54 1.02
N LEU A 193 -3.57 12.43 1.60
CA LEU A 193 -4.28 12.43 2.89
C LEU A 193 -3.39 13.01 4.00
N ALA A 194 -2.10 12.63 4.04
CA ALA A 194 -1.16 13.16 5.01
C ALA A 194 -0.99 14.69 4.88
N LEU A 195 -0.96 15.23 3.66
CA LEU A 195 -0.93 16.68 3.42
C LEU A 195 -2.20 17.38 3.89
N GLN A 196 -3.38 16.78 3.66
CA GLN A 196 -4.65 17.33 4.12
C GLN A 196 -4.76 17.35 5.65
N GLU A 197 -4.33 16.27 6.31
CA GLU A 197 -4.34 16.16 7.78
C GLU A 197 -3.30 17.06 8.46
N ASN A 198 -2.20 17.37 7.75
CA ASN A 198 -1.05 18.09 8.30
C ASN A 198 -0.59 19.20 7.32
N PRO A 199 -1.37 20.29 7.18
CA PRO A 199 -1.07 21.36 6.25
C PRO A 199 0.33 21.94 6.48
N ASN A 200 1.10 22.13 5.41
CA ASN A 200 2.45 22.74 5.41
C ASN A 200 3.53 21.98 6.21
N GLN A 201 3.35 20.70 6.54
CA GLN A 201 4.37 19.92 7.25
C GLN A 201 5.19 19.01 6.35
N PHE A 202 4.68 18.69 5.17
CA PHE A 202 5.29 17.71 4.27
C PHE A 202 5.26 18.18 2.81
N GLU A 203 6.04 17.51 1.97
CA GLU A 203 6.07 17.67 0.52
C GLU A 203 6.11 16.29 -0.14
N ILE A 204 5.49 16.17 -1.33
CA ILE A 204 5.50 14.96 -2.14
C ILE A 204 6.59 15.10 -3.19
N ILE A 205 7.44 14.08 -3.29
CA ILE A 205 8.45 13.92 -4.34
C ILE A 205 8.07 12.69 -5.15
N THR A 206 7.95 12.85 -6.45
CA THR A 206 7.71 11.74 -7.39
C THR A 206 9.06 11.24 -7.88
N PRO A 207 9.46 9.99 -7.57
CA PRO A 207 10.73 9.43 -8.04
C PRO A 207 10.69 9.14 -9.53
N SER A 208 11.87 8.96 -10.14
CA SER A 208 12.03 8.66 -11.57
C SER A 208 11.40 7.32 -11.97
N ILE A 209 11.39 6.35 -11.08
CA ILE A 209 10.73 5.04 -11.24
C ILE A 209 9.76 4.82 -10.08
N SER A 210 8.53 4.50 -10.44
CA SER A 210 7.47 4.11 -9.51
C SER A 210 6.56 3.04 -10.13
N MET A 211 6.02 2.18 -9.31
CA MET A 211 5.08 1.12 -9.70
C MET A 211 3.73 1.31 -9.00
#